data_5cd696e0dc00a67279786d2a6c8741b7
#
_entry.id   5cd696e0dc00a67279786d2a6c8741b7
#
_cell.length_a   1.000
_cell.length_b   1.000
_cell.length_c   1.000
_cell.angle_alpha   90.00
_cell.angle_beta   90.00
_cell.angle_gamma   90.00
#
_symmetry.space_group_name_H-M   'P 1'
#
loop_
_entity.id
_entity.type
_entity.pdbx_description
1 polymer ?
#
loop_
_entity_poly.entity_id
_entity_poly.type
_entity_poly.pdbx_seq_one_letter_code
_entity_poly.pdbx_strand_id
1 'polypeptide(L)'
;ILDNSVKKTLKDGGVVLGTMLTHLRQPAVAIAMKNAGWDYVFLDAEHGSFTPPELLDFCIAARGVNLPTIVRVPNSREAQRMYQTLDLGASGLLCPQTETKDQVEFIIHSTKYFPMGQRGMSLRNNHTSWGKYKGSELTPKLNQETMIVLQIESKLGVDNLEGMLDVPGVDAVFIGPNDMSQTLGIPGD
;
A
#
# COMPACT_ATOMS: atom_id res chain seq x y z
N ILE A 1 7.36 -2.85 15.35
CA ILE A 1 6.43 -2.86 14.20
C ILE A 1 5.37 -1.84 14.52
N LEU A 2 5.10 -0.96 13.58
CA LEU A 2 3.96 -0.03 13.72
C LEU A 2 2.67 -0.81 13.47
N ASP A 3 1.72 -0.67 14.38
CA ASP A 3 0.35 -1.10 14.14
C ASP A 3 -0.25 -0.18 13.07
N ASN A 4 -0.96 -0.76 12.10
CA ASN A 4 -1.57 0.02 11.02
C ASN A 4 -2.91 0.60 11.49
N SER A 5 -2.88 1.83 11.99
CA SER A 5 -4.06 2.52 12.51
C SER A 5 -5.15 2.71 11.45
N VAL A 6 -4.78 2.92 10.19
CA VAL A 6 -5.73 3.04 9.07
C VAL A 6 -6.52 1.75 8.90
N LYS A 7 -5.82 0.62 8.78
CA LYS A 7 -6.44 -0.69 8.63
C LYS A 7 -7.35 -1.02 9.81
N LYS A 8 -6.91 -0.71 11.03
CA LYS A 8 -7.71 -0.92 12.23
C LYS A 8 -8.98 -0.06 12.21
N THR A 9 -8.85 1.24 11.97
CA THR A 9 -10.01 2.16 11.94
C THR A 9 -11.04 1.74 10.90
N LEU A 10 -10.61 1.39 9.69
CA LEU A 10 -11.52 0.92 8.63
C LEU A 10 -12.22 -0.39 9.02
N LYS A 11 -11.49 -1.34 9.62
CA LYS A 11 -12.06 -2.60 10.10
C LYS A 11 -13.11 -2.41 11.19
N ASP A 12 -12.92 -1.40 12.03
CA ASP A 12 -13.86 -1.03 13.09
C ASP A 12 -15.06 -0.18 12.57
N GLY A 13 -15.16 0.01 11.23
CA GLY A 13 -16.23 0.78 10.58
C GLY A 13 -16.05 2.30 10.65
N GLY A 14 -14.86 2.77 11.03
CA GLY A 14 -14.53 4.18 11.09
C GLY A 14 -14.12 4.77 9.74
N VAL A 15 -13.83 6.07 9.75
CA VAL A 15 -13.38 6.85 8.59
C VAL A 15 -11.97 7.34 8.84
N VAL A 16 -11.14 7.35 7.80
CA VAL A 16 -9.78 7.89 7.80
C VAL A 16 -9.62 8.91 6.68
N LEU A 17 -8.86 9.97 6.96
CA LEU A 17 -8.56 11.03 6.01
C LEU A 17 -7.10 10.95 5.57
N GLY A 18 -6.88 10.86 4.28
CA GLY A 18 -5.56 10.83 3.69
C GLY A 18 -5.43 11.75 2.48
N THR A 19 -4.20 11.99 2.06
CA THR A 19 -3.91 12.75 0.85
C THR A 19 -2.83 12.09 0.03
N MET A 20 -2.83 12.33 -1.28
CA MET A 20 -1.80 11.82 -2.19
C MET A 20 -0.67 12.84 -2.33
N LEU A 21 0.56 12.37 -2.17
CA LEU A 21 1.79 13.13 -2.38
C LEU A 21 2.48 12.61 -3.63
N THR A 22 2.55 13.44 -4.66
CA THR A 22 3.14 13.08 -5.96
C THR A 22 4.58 13.57 -6.10
N HIS A 23 4.87 14.78 -5.57
CA HIS A 23 6.16 15.45 -5.75
C HIS A 23 6.78 16.00 -4.45
N LEU A 24 6.03 16.02 -3.34
CA LEU A 24 6.54 16.46 -2.04
C LEU A 24 7.26 15.30 -1.34
N ARG A 25 8.54 15.16 -1.61
CA ARG A 25 9.34 13.97 -1.24
C ARG A 25 10.17 14.15 0.04
N GLN A 26 10.25 15.37 0.57
CA GLN A 26 11.07 15.67 1.75
C GLN A 26 10.52 14.95 2.99
N PRO A 27 11.36 14.27 3.78
CA PRO A 27 10.94 13.57 5.00
C PRO A 27 10.17 14.45 6.00
N ALA A 28 10.50 15.75 6.07
CA ALA A 28 9.81 16.73 6.93
C ALA A 28 8.32 16.88 6.59
N VAL A 29 7.91 16.58 5.34
CA VAL A 29 6.51 16.61 4.92
C VAL A 29 5.69 15.57 5.70
N ALA A 30 6.25 14.41 6.01
CA ALA A 30 5.55 13.41 6.82
C ALA A 30 5.18 13.95 8.20
N ILE A 31 6.09 14.70 8.83
CA ILE A 31 5.86 15.33 10.15
C ILE A 31 4.78 16.41 10.02
N ALA A 32 4.86 17.25 8.98
CA ALA A 32 3.86 18.27 8.72
C ALA A 32 2.46 17.68 8.49
N MET A 33 2.35 16.62 7.69
CA MET A 33 1.07 15.93 7.43
C MET A 33 0.48 15.36 8.72
N LYS A 34 1.29 14.72 9.55
CA LYS A 34 0.82 14.22 10.86
C LYS A 34 0.31 15.33 11.76
N ASN A 35 1.05 16.43 11.86
CA ASN A 35 0.66 17.58 12.69
C ASN A 35 -0.57 18.33 12.13
N ALA A 36 -0.80 18.26 10.83
CA ALA A 36 -2.01 18.79 10.18
C ALA A 36 -3.25 17.90 10.38
N GLY A 37 -3.12 16.74 11.04
CA GLY A 37 -4.24 15.88 11.38
C GLY A 37 -4.56 14.80 10.34
N TRP A 38 -3.70 14.56 9.35
CA TRP A 38 -3.88 13.47 8.40
C TRP A 38 -3.67 12.11 9.09
N ASP A 39 -4.55 11.17 8.81
CA ASP A 39 -4.44 9.80 9.33
C ASP A 39 -3.42 8.98 8.58
N TYR A 40 -3.23 9.26 7.28
CA TYR A 40 -2.26 8.60 6.42
C TYR A 40 -1.91 9.45 5.19
N VAL A 41 -0.92 9.02 4.44
CA VAL A 41 -0.59 9.57 3.12
C VAL A 41 -0.44 8.46 2.09
N PHE A 42 -0.93 8.72 0.86
CA PHE A 42 -0.50 7.98 -0.32
C PHE A 42 0.77 8.60 -0.89
N LEU A 43 1.80 7.79 -1.13
CA LEU A 43 3.00 8.19 -1.86
C LEU A 43 2.90 7.62 -3.28
N ASP A 44 2.94 8.50 -4.25
CA ASP A 44 2.76 8.10 -5.65
C ASP A 44 4.10 7.77 -6.32
N ALA A 45 4.37 6.48 -6.51
CA ALA A 45 5.53 6.01 -7.26
C ALA A 45 5.19 5.54 -8.69
N GLU A 46 3.93 5.65 -9.11
CA GLU A 46 3.49 5.37 -10.49
C GLU A 46 3.66 6.61 -11.37
N HIS A 47 2.93 7.69 -11.06
CA HIS A 47 2.97 8.95 -11.80
C HIS A 47 3.74 10.05 -11.07
N GLY A 48 4.16 9.79 -9.85
CA GLY A 48 4.96 10.69 -9.04
C GLY A 48 6.47 10.55 -9.30
N SER A 49 7.23 11.33 -8.55
CA SER A 49 8.68 11.38 -8.69
C SER A 49 9.45 10.64 -7.58
N PHE A 50 8.76 9.82 -6.79
CA PHE A 50 9.41 9.07 -5.71
C PHE A 50 10.32 7.96 -6.24
N THR A 51 11.60 8.05 -5.90
CA THR A 51 12.58 6.97 -6.07
C THR A 51 12.64 6.06 -4.83
N PRO A 52 13.18 4.83 -4.93
CA PRO A 52 13.33 3.97 -3.76
C PRO A 52 14.07 4.59 -2.56
N PRO A 53 15.19 5.33 -2.73
CA PRO A 53 15.82 6.05 -1.62
C PRO A 53 14.90 7.08 -0.96
N GLU A 54 14.15 7.86 -1.74
CA GLU A 54 13.23 8.87 -1.22
C GLU A 54 12.03 8.24 -0.49
N LEU A 55 11.53 7.09 -0.99
CA LEU A 55 10.52 6.30 -0.28
C LEU A 55 11.05 5.81 1.09
N LEU A 56 12.31 5.34 1.13
CA LEU A 56 12.94 4.91 2.38
C LEU A 56 13.00 6.06 3.39
N ASP A 57 13.55 7.20 2.99
CA ASP A 57 13.72 8.37 3.86
C ASP A 57 12.37 8.90 4.36
N PHE A 58 11.38 8.98 3.47
CA PHE A 58 10.03 9.39 3.83
C PHE A 58 9.38 8.41 4.80
N CYS A 59 9.47 7.11 4.54
CA CYS A 59 8.91 6.08 5.41
C CYS A 59 9.58 6.07 6.80
N ILE A 60 10.90 6.33 6.89
CA ILE A 60 11.59 6.47 8.19
C ILE A 60 10.96 7.63 9.00
N ALA A 61 10.80 8.79 8.39
CA ALA A 61 10.22 9.95 9.06
C ALA A 61 8.76 9.73 9.45
N ALA A 62 7.95 9.19 8.54
CA ALA A 62 6.54 8.89 8.76
C ALA A 62 6.34 7.90 9.92
N ARG A 63 7.17 6.85 9.98
CA ARG A 63 7.16 5.87 11.08
C ARG A 63 7.54 6.52 12.41
N GLY A 64 8.49 7.48 12.40
CA GLY A 64 8.89 8.22 13.60
C GLY A 64 7.76 9.03 14.25
N VAL A 65 6.75 9.40 13.48
CA VAL A 65 5.57 10.14 13.95
C VAL A 65 4.26 9.35 13.89
N ASN A 66 4.34 8.04 13.69
CA ASN A 66 3.18 7.14 13.57
C ASN A 66 2.19 7.60 12.49
N LEU A 67 2.69 7.96 11.31
CA LEU A 67 1.89 8.26 10.12
C LEU A 67 1.98 7.07 9.14
N PRO A 68 0.94 6.26 8.97
CA PRO A 68 0.93 5.20 7.97
C PRO A 68 1.15 5.76 6.57
N THR A 69 2.00 5.08 5.79
CA THR A 69 2.24 5.39 4.38
C THR A 69 1.72 4.25 3.52
N ILE A 70 0.88 4.56 2.55
CA ILE A 70 0.44 3.62 1.52
C ILE A 70 1.09 4.06 0.22
N VAL A 71 1.84 3.19 -0.43
CA VAL A 71 2.57 3.53 -1.65
C VAL A 71 1.83 3.00 -2.87
N ARG A 72 1.49 3.90 -3.81
CA ARG A 72 1.05 3.47 -5.13
C ARG A 72 2.27 2.98 -5.90
N VAL A 73 2.32 1.68 -6.13
CA VAL A 73 3.45 1.05 -6.83
C VAL A 73 3.39 1.37 -8.32
N PRO A 74 4.55 1.47 -9.00
CA PRO A 74 4.57 1.76 -10.44
C PRO A 74 4.02 0.61 -11.29
N ASN A 75 4.02 -0.62 -10.74
CA ASN A 75 3.50 -1.79 -11.42
C ASN A 75 3.14 -2.89 -10.41
N SER A 76 1.88 -3.28 -10.36
CA SER A 76 1.37 -4.36 -9.50
C SER A 76 1.57 -5.76 -10.10
N ARG A 77 2.15 -5.86 -11.30
CA ARG A 77 2.48 -7.14 -11.98
C ARG A 77 3.95 -7.57 -11.76
N GLU A 78 4.71 -6.77 -11.01
CA GLU A 78 6.11 -7.04 -10.67
C GLU A 78 6.25 -7.31 -9.17
N ALA A 79 6.41 -8.58 -8.77
CA ALA A 79 6.56 -8.98 -7.37
C ALA A 79 7.64 -8.18 -6.65
N GLN A 80 8.81 -7.99 -7.30
CA GLN A 80 9.94 -7.30 -6.70
C GLN A 80 9.60 -5.85 -6.32
N ARG A 81 8.90 -5.12 -7.17
CA ARG A 81 8.49 -3.74 -6.88
C ARG A 81 7.61 -3.66 -5.65
N MET A 82 6.67 -4.60 -5.50
CA MET A 82 5.76 -4.65 -4.37
C MET A 82 6.48 -4.96 -3.06
N TYR A 83 7.20 -6.09 -2.97
CA TYR A 83 7.83 -6.45 -1.70
C TYR A 83 8.99 -5.51 -1.32
N GLN A 84 9.74 -4.98 -2.30
CA GLN A 84 10.78 -3.98 -2.04
C GLN A 84 10.17 -2.71 -1.41
N THR A 85 9.05 -2.21 -1.93
CA THR A 85 8.35 -1.05 -1.38
C THR A 85 7.94 -1.29 0.08
N LEU A 86 7.44 -2.48 0.39
CA LEU A 86 7.12 -2.86 1.78
C LEU A 86 8.38 -2.93 2.66
N ASP A 87 9.50 -3.45 2.13
CA ASP A 87 10.77 -3.54 2.86
C ASP A 87 11.36 -2.15 3.17
N LEU A 88 11.11 -1.15 2.31
CA LEU A 88 11.44 0.25 2.55
C LEU A 88 10.61 0.89 3.68
N GLY A 89 9.57 0.22 4.16
CA GLY A 89 8.83 0.62 5.35
C GLY A 89 7.41 1.14 5.09
N ALA A 90 6.89 0.99 3.88
CA ALA A 90 5.49 1.28 3.59
C ALA A 90 4.55 0.44 4.48
N SER A 91 3.47 1.05 4.96
CA SER A 91 2.44 0.38 5.76
C SER A 91 1.47 -0.43 4.90
N GLY A 92 1.45 -0.14 3.61
CA GLY A 92 0.62 -0.82 2.63
C GLY A 92 0.93 -0.40 1.20
N LEU A 93 0.25 -1.05 0.27
CA LEU A 93 0.35 -0.77 -1.16
C LEU A 93 -1.01 -0.37 -1.73
N LEU A 94 -1.00 0.59 -2.64
CA LEU A 94 -2.06 0.84 -3.60
C LEU A 94 -1.62 0.23 -4.94
N CYS A 95 -2.39 -0.77 -5.39
CA CYS A 95 -2.08 -1.57 -6.57
C CYS A 95 -2.89 -1.06 -7.76
N PRO A 96 -2.26 -0.31 -8.70
CA PRO A 96 -2.96 0.25 -9.85
C PRO A 96 -3.35 -0.82 -10.87
N GLN A 97 -4.30 -0.48 -11.73
CA GLN A 97 -4.74 -1.29 -12.89
C GLN A 97 -5.07 -2.74 -12.54
N THR A 98 -5.73 -2.93 -11.38
CA THR A 98 -6.16 -4.25 -10.93
C THR A 98 -7.52 -4.58 -11.51
N GLU A 99 -7.60 -5.65 -12.30
CA GLU A 99 -8.78 -5.97 -13.13
C GLU A 99 -9.28 -7.40 -12.97
N THR A 100 -8.46 -8.33 -12.44
CA THR A 100 -8.80 -9.75 -12.39
C THR A 100 -8.44 -10.38 -11.04
N LYS A 101 -9.17 -11.44 -10.70
CA LYS A 101 -8.89 -12.24 -9.50
C LYS A 101 -7.46 -12.78 -9.48
N ASP A 102 -6.96 -13.29 -10.61
CA ASP A 102 -5.60 -13.84 -10.72
C ASP A 102 -4.54 -12.76 -10.41
N GLN A 103 -4.76 -11.50 -10.85
CA GLN A 103 -3.88 -10.40 -10.48
C GLN A 103 -3.89 -10.15 -8.96
N VAL A 104 -5.06 -10.20 -8.33
CA VAL A 104 -5.16 -10.03 -6.87
C VAL A 104 -4.48 -11.18 -6.14
N GLU A 105 -4.68 -12.42 -6.55
CA GLU A 105 -3.99 -13.58 -6.00
C GLU A 105 -2.47 -13.44 -6.12
N PHE A 106 -1.96 -12.96 -7.27
CA PHE A 106 -0.55 -12.66 -7.47
C PHE A 106 -0.04 -11.56 -6.53
N ILE A 107 -0.81 -10.47 -6.33
CA ILE A 107 -0.48 -9.39 -5.41
C ILE A 107 -0.36 -9.93 -3.98
N ILE A 108 -1.35 -10.68 -3.51
CA ILE A 108 -1.33 -11.27 -2.16
C ILE A 108 -0.17 -12.25 -2.01
N HIS A 109 0.03 -13.14 -2.98
CA HIS A 109 1.14 -14.09 -3.00
C HIS A 109 2.50 -13.39 -2.88
N SER A 110 2.67 -12.26 -3.56
CA SER A 110 3.93 -11.51 -3.62
C SER A 110 4.18 -10.61 -2.40
N THR A 111 3.14 -10.21 -1.67
CA THR A 111 3.21 -9.19 -0.61
C THR A 111 3.05 -9.74 0.80
N LYS A 112 2.44 -10.91 0.94
CA LYS A 112 2.23 -11.58 2.22
C LYS A 112 3.23 -12.73 2.42
N TYR A 113 3.61 -12.96 3.67
CA TYR A 113 4.43 -14.11 4.07
C TYR A 113 3.58 -15.38 4.20
N PHE A 114 4.23 -16.53 4.19
CA PHE A 114 3.57 -17.81 4.46
C PHE A 114 2.71 -17.75 5.76
N PRO A 115 1.51 -18.36 5.82
CA PRO A 115 0.89 -19.19 4.77
C PRO A 115 0.07 -18.42 3.74
N MET A 116 -0.12 -17.11 3.85
CA MET A 116 -0.96 -16.30 2.96
C MET A 116 -0.31 -16.06 1.59
N GLY A 117 1.02 -16.02 1.54
CA GLY A 117 1.79 -15.76 0.33
C GLY A 117 3.22 -16.29 0.44
N GLN A 118 4.08 -15.85 -0.48
CA GLN A 118 5.49 -16.26 -0.55
C GLN A 118 6.45 -15.06 -0.66
N ARG A 119 6.10 -13.94 -0.04
CA ARG A 119 7.02 -12.79 0.04
C ARG A 119 8.37 -13.23 0.57
N GLY A 120 9.46 -12.83 -0.12
CA GLY A 120 10.82 -13.06 0.33
C GLY A 120 11.07 -12.46 1.72
N MET A 121 11.68 -13.24 2.62
CA MET A 121 11.85 -12.85 4.01
C MET A 121 13.19 -12.13 4.22
N SER A 122 13.13 -10.82 4.44
CA SER A 122 14.23 -10.00 4.91
C SER A 122 13.78 -9.21 6.15
N LEU A 123 14.19 -9.67 7.34
CA LEU A 123 13.65 -9.16 8.62
C LEU A 123 14.54 -8.12 9.30
N ARG A 124 15.53 -7.57 8.59
CA ARG A 124 16.46 -6.56 9.15
C ARG A 124 16.53 -5.34 8.24
N ASN A 125 15.40 -4.72 8.02
CA ASN A 125 15.28 -3.47 7.25
C ASN A 125 14.26 -2.53 7.89
N ASN A 126 13.91 -1.46 7.17
CA ASN A 126 13.11 -0.38 7.74
C ASN A 126 11.73 -0.84 8.22
N HIS A 127 11.04 -1.74 7.51
CA HIS A 127 9.71 -2.19 7.92
C HIS A 127 9.69 -2.92 9.28
N THR A 128 10.84 -3.39 9.75
CA THR A 128 11.03 -4.02 11.07
C THR A 128 11.80 -3.13 12.04
N SER A 129 12.15 -1.90 11.64
CA SER A 129 13.02 -0.99 12.41
C SER A 129 14.35 -1.64 12.81
N TRP A 130 14.91 -2.50 11.94
CA TRP A 130 16.16 -3.25 12.15
C TRP A 130 16.21 -4.06 13.45
N GLY A 131 15.04 -4.37 14.03
CA GLY A 131 14.95 -5.14 15.27
C GLY A 131 15.38 -6.59 15.11
N LYS A 132 15.66 -7.22 16.25
CA LYS A 132 15.98 -8.64 16.33
C LYS A 132 14.72 -9.42 16.65
N TYR A 133 14.08 -10.01 15.64
CA TYR A 133 12.85 -10.77 15.78
C TYR A 133 13.03 -12.20 15.31
N LYS A 134 12.24 -13.11 15.88
CA LYS A 134 12.06 -14.44 15.30
C LYS A 134 11.06 -14.35 14.15
N GLY A 135 11.39 -14.95 13.01
CA GLY A 135 10.51 -14.93 11.84
C GLY A 135 9.12 -15.48 12.11
N SER A 136 9.04 -16.57 12.87
CA SER A 136 7.77 -17.21 13.24
C SER A 136 6.81 -16.34 14.06
N GLU A 137 7.34 -15.38 14.82
CA GLU A 137 6.55 -14.43 15.61
C GLU A 137 6.21 -13.18 14.81
N LEU A 138 7.11 -12.78 13.90
CA LEU A 138 7.03 -11.51 13.19
C LEU A 138 6.20 -11.58 11.92
N THR A 139 6.35 -12.64 11.11
CA THR A 139 5.68 -12.71 9.80
C THR A 139 4.15 -12.74 9.91
N PRO A 140 3.50 -13.42 10.89
CA PRO A 140 2.06 -13.32 11.06
C PRO A 140 1.60 -11.88 11.38
N LYS A 141 2.35 -11.16 12.23
CA LYS A 141 2.04 -9.77 12.55
C LYS A 141 2.22 -8.87 11.33
N LEU A 142 3.28 -9.04 10.55
CA LEU A 142 3.48 -8.28 9.32
C LEU A 142 2.38 -8.55 8.29
N ASN A 143 1.90 -9.78 8.16
CA ASN A 143 0.76 -10.11 7.31
C ASN A 143 -0.52 -9.38 7.76
N GLN A 144 -0.73 -9.29 9.06
CA GLN A 144 -1.88 -8.61 9.64
C GLN A 144 -1.81 -7.10 9.41
N GLU A 145 -0.65 -6.48 9.62
CA GLU A 145 -0.48 -5.01 9.56
C GLU A 145 -0.31 -4.47 8.14
N THR A 146 0.21 -5.26 7.20
CA THR A 146 0.36 -4.83 5.80
C THR A 146 -1.01 -4.65 5.14
N MET A 147 -1.29 -3.43 4.65
CA MET A 147 -2.53 -3.09 3.97
C MET A 147 -2.38 -3.25 2.45
N ILE A 148 -3.37 -3.88 1.81
CA ILE A 148 -3.45 -4.02 0.35
C ILE A 148 -4.73 -3.34 -0.13
N VAL A 149 -4.54 -2.32 -0.95
CA VAL A 149 -5.61 -1.53 -1.57
C VAL A 149 -5.58 -1.77 -3.08
N LEU A 150 -6.70 -2.16 -3.65
CA LEU A 150 -6.83 -2.32 -5.11
C LEU A 150 -7.29 -1.01 -5.72
N GLN A 151 -6.62 -0.51 -6.75
CA GLN A 151 -7.12 0.64 -7.53
C GLN A 151 -7.95 0.11 -8.71
N ILE A 152 -9.23 0.43 -8.67
CA ILE A 152 -10.19 0.06 -9.69
C ILE A 152 -10.44 1.27 -10.58
N GLU A 153 -10.06 1.14 -11.84
CA GLU A 153 -9.97 2.27 -12.76
C GLU A 153 -10.29 1.88 -14.22
N SER A 154 -10.97 0.74 -14.38
CA SER A 154 -11.50 0.29 -15.67
C SER A 154 -12.85 -0.40 -15.52
N LYS A 155 -13.61 -0.43 -16.61
CA LYS A 155 -14.86 -1.18 -16.65
C LYS A 155 -14.65 -2.66 -16.31
N LEU A 156 -13.57 -3.27 -16.81
CA LEU A 156 -13.24 -4.67 -16.54
C LEU A 156 -13.00 -4.90 -15.03
N GLY A 157 -12.29 -3.97 -14.37
CA GLY A 157 -12.07 -4.00 -12.92
C GLY A 157 -13.39 -3.92 -12.14
N VAL A 158 -14.34 -3.11 -12.59
CA VAL A 158 -15.69 -3.04 -11.99
C VAL A 158 -16.45 -4.35 -12.18
N ASP A 159 -16.46 -4.88 -13.41
CA ASP A 159 -17.19 -6.11 -13.75
C ASP A 159 -16.69 -7.32 -12.94
N ASN A 160 -15.40 -7.36 -12.58
CA ASN A 160 -14.77 -8.45 -11.85
C ASN A 160 -14.65 -8.18 -10.33
N LEU A 161 -15.16 -7.06 -9.83
CA LEU A 161 -14.89 -6.58 -8.48
C LEU A 161 -15.22 -7.61 -7.39
N GLU A 162 -16.38 -8.23 -7.45
CA GLU A 162 -16.82 -9.22 -6.46
C GLU A 162 -15.80 -10.37 -6.34
N GLY A 163 -15.40 -10.96 -7.47
CA GLY A 163 -14.43 -12.04 -7.50
C GLY A 163 -13.04 -11.63 -6.98
N MET A 164 -12.65 -10.36 -7.17
CA MET A 164 -11.40 -9.83 -6.62
C MET A 164 -11.47 -9.63 -5.11
N LEU A 165 -12.62 -9.20 -4.58
CA LEU A 165 -12.83 -8.99 -3.14
C LEU A 165 -12.94 -10.32 -2.35
N ASP A 166 -13.26 -11.42 -3.00
CA ASP A 166 -13.25 -12.75 -2.39
C ASP A 166 -11.83 -13.26 -2.06
N VAL A 167 -10.78 -12.62 -2.60
CA VAL A 167 -9.40 -13.01 -2.33
C VAL A 167 -8.99 -12.57 -0.92
N PRO A 168 -8.65 -13.50 -0.02
CA PRO A 168 -8.25 -13.15 1.34
C PRO A 168 -6.98 -12.29 1.35
N GLY A 169 -7.01 -11.19 2.08
CA GLY A 169 -5.87 -10.28 2.23
C GLY A 169 -6.03 -8.93 1.53
N VAL A 170 -7.09 -8.74 0.76
CA VAL A 170 -7.53 -7.42 0.29
C VAL A 170 -8.17 -6.66 1.46
N ASP A 171 -7.80 -5.40 1.64
CA ASP A 171 -8.25 -4.58 2.76
C ASP A 171 -9.19 -3.44 2.35
N ALA A 172 -9.02 -2.90 1.15
CA ALA A 172 -9.82 -1.79 0.64
C ALA A 172 -9.76 -1.69 -0.89
N VAL A 173 -10.66 -0.90 -1.42
CA VAL A 173 -10.69 -0.49 -2.84
C VAL A 173 -10.52 1.02 -2.91
N PHE A 174 -9.80 1.48 -3.90
CA PHE A 174 -9.64 2.88 -4.27
C PHE A 174 -10.10 3.06 -5.72
N ILE A 175 -10.88 4.10 -5.99
CA ILE A 175 -11.35 4.38 -7.35
C ILE A 175 -10.39 5.36 -8.02
N GLY A 176 -9.90 5.02 -9.22
CA GLY A 176 -9.11 5.89 -10.08
C GLY A 176 -10.00 6.57 -11.13
N PRO A 177 -10.57 7.77 -10.84
CA PRO A 177 -11.60 8.36 -11.70
C PRO A 177 -11.09 8.75 -13.09
N ASN A 178 -9.84 9.18 -13.20
CA ASN A 178 -9.27 9.62 -14.49
C ASN A 178 -9.19 8.45 -15.48
N ASP A 179 -8.52 7.36 -15.09
CA ASP A 179 -8.39 6.18 -15.94
C ASP A 179 -9.74 5.47 -16.13
N MET A 180 -10.60 5.49 -15.11
CA MET A 180 -11.98 4.99 -15.23
C MET A 180 -12.72 5.74 -16.36
N SER A 181 -12.72 7.06 -16.34
CA SER A 181 -13.39 7.88 -17.35
C SER A 181 -12.81 7.63 -18.76
N GLN A 182 -11.48 7.48 -18.85
CA GLN A 182 -10.80 7.16 -20.11
C GLN A 182 -11.24 5.80 -20.65
N THR A 183 -11.27 4.75 -19.81
CA THR A 183 -11.67 3.39 -20.24
C THR A 183 -13.15 3.30 -20.61
N LEU A 184 -13.98 4.19 -20.05
CA LEU A 184 -15.39 4.34 -20.40
C LEU A 184 -15.63 5.17 -21.68
N GLY A 185 -14.57 5.76 -22.25
CA GLY A 185 -14.67 6.57 -23.46
C GLY A 185 -15.15 8.01 -23.23
N ILE A 186 -15.13 8.49 -22.00
CA ILE A 186 -15.54 9.84 -21.57
C ILE A 186 -14.45 10.51 -20.75
N PRO A 187 -13.20 10.68 -21.28
CA PRO A 187 -12.06 11.11 -20.47
C PRO A 187 -12.28 12.49 -19.84
N GLY A 188 -12.22 12.53 -18.50
CA GLY A 188 -12.36 13.74 -17.69
C GLY A 188 -13.78 14.14 -17.32
N ASP A 189 -14.79 13.35 -17.70
CA ASP A 189 -16.21 13.59 -17.37
C ASP A 189 -16.69 12.73 -16.18
#